data_af8a2f286cdad8864f1a787729197337
#
_entry.id   af8a2f286cdad8864f1a787729197337
#
_cell.length_a   1.000
_cell.length_b   1.000
_cell.length_c   1.000
_cell.angle_alpha   90.00
_cell.angle_beta   90.00
_cell.angle_gamma   90.00
#
_symmetry.space_group_name_H-M   'P 1'
#
loop_
_entity.id
_entity.type
_entity.pdbx_description
1 polymer ?
#
loop_
_entity_poly.entity_id
_entity_poly.type
_entity_poly.pdbx_seq_one_letter_code
_entity_poly.pdbx_strand_id
1 'polypeptide(L)'
;MEHILDCRMGWDPADLAYVSSRIVNGDLVVLPTDTVYGIGVRADNHDSVRALLAAKGRNETMPPPVLLASVEQAYEVSTDLSTDAIRLMESFWPGALTVIVQANPSVDWDLGQTGGTVALRMPAHEAVCELLSSVGPMAVTSANLTGQPPATNVEEARGYFSGTVDCYVDSGPTKSGVPSTIIDCAHGDATLLREGAWALKDIATVLGYQPGTR
;
A
#
# COMPACT_ATOMS: atom_id res chain seq x y z
N MET A 1 3.93 6.88 -24.11
CA MET A 1 5.27 6.19 -24.12
C MET A 1 5.59 5.82 -22.69
N GLU A 2 5.91 4.55 -22.43
CA GLU A 2 6.25 4.09 -21.09
C GLU A 2 7.56 4.72 -20.60
N HIS A 3 7.57 5.22 -19.38
CA HIS A 3 8.75 5.77 -18.70
C HIS A 3 9.14 4.86 -17.55
N ILE A 4 10.39 4.41 -17.51
CA ILE A 4 10.97 3.69 -16.39
C ILE A 4 11.93 4.65 -15.69
N LEU A 5 11.68 4.93 -14.41
CA LEU A 5 12.43 5.86 -13.57
C LEU A 5 13.25 5.04 -12.55
N ASP A 6 14.55 5.22 -12.56
CA ASP A 6 15.46 4.46 -11.69
C ASP A 6 15.64 5.14 -10.33
N CYS A 7 15.23 4.48 -9.25
CA CYS A 7 15.43 4.96 -7.89
C CYS A 7 16.33 4.04 -7.03
N ARG A 8 17.12 3.14 -7.67
CA ARG A 8 18.03 2.19 -6.96
C ARG A 8 19.07 2.87 -6.08
N MET A 9 19.47 4.07 -6.44
CA MET A 9 20.45 4.88 -5.71
C MET A 9 19.82 6.14 -5.06
N GLY A 10 18.50 6.12 -4.84
CA GLY A 10 17.70 7.29 -4.48
C GLY A 10 17.13 8.01 -5.69
N TRP A 11 16.36 9.06 -5.47
CA TRP A 11 15.74 9.80 -6.56
C TRP A 11 16.69 10.80 -7.22
N ASP A 12 16.66 10.84 -8.56
CA ASP A 12 16.96 12.07 -9.27
C ASP A 12 15.81 13.07 -9.02
N PRO A 13 16.09 14.34 -8.66
CA PRO A 13 15.02 15.30 -8.37
C PRO A 13 14.06 15.55 -9.54
N ALA A 14 14.51 15.45 -10.79
CA ALA A 14 13.64 15.60 -11.95
C ALA A 14 12.71 14.38 -12.12
N ASP A 15 13.21 13.17 -11.85
CA ASP A 15 12.43 11.94 -11.88
C ASP A 15 11.38 11.93 -10.77
N LEU A 16 11.73 12.35 -9.54
CA LEU A 16 10.78 12.48 -8.44
C LEU A 16 9.69 13.50 -8.77
N ALA A 17 10.06 14.67 -9.34
CA ALA A 17 9.10 15.66 -9.75
C ALA A 17 8.19 15.14 -10.87
N TYR A 18 8.75 14.39 -11.83
CA TYR A 18 7.97 13.78 -12.91
C TYR A 18 6.95 12.77 -12.38
N VAL A 19 7.38 11.76 -11.60
CA VAL A 19 6.46 10.75 -11.06
C VAL A 19 5.40 11.37 -10.15
N SER A 20 5.79 12.36 -9.32
CA SER A 20 4.85 13.10 -8.48
C SER A 20 3.78 13.81 -9.31
N SER A 21 4.17 14.46 -10.41
CA SER A 21 3.22 15.12 -11.32
C SER A 21 2.23 14.13 -11.95
N ARG A 22 2.70 12.94 -12.34
CA ARG A 22 1.84 11.89 -12.90
C ARG A 22 0.81 11.43 -11.87
N ILE A 23 1.23 11.16 -10.63
CA ILE A 23 0.35 10.74 -9.54
C ILE A 23 -0.68 11.85 -9.22
N VAL A 24 -0.25 13.11 -9.14
CA VAL A 24 -1.16 14.24 -8.87
C VAL A 24 -2.18 14.42 -10.00
N ASN A 25 -1.80 14.15 -11.25
CA ASN A 25 -2.72 14.17 -12.39
C ASN A 25 -3.70 12.99 -12.43
N GLY A 26 -3.55 12.01 -11.54
CA GLY A 26 -4.44 10.86 -11.43
C GLY A 26 -4.01 9.64 -12.21
N ASP A 27 -2.79 9.63 -12.73
CA ASP A 27 -2.27 8.49 -13.48
C ASP A 27 -1.94 7.31 -12.58
N LEU A 28 -2.12 6.10 -13.11
CA LEU A 28 -1.64 4.86 -12.52
C LEU A 28 -0.12 4.81 -12.57
N VAL A 29 0.52 4.51 -11.45
CA VAL A 29 1.98 4.36 -11.35
C VAL A 29 2.32 3.01 -10.75
N VAL A 30 3.28 2.31 -11.35
CA VAL A 30 3.90 1.13 -10.74
C VAL A 30 5.10 1.58 -9.92
N LEU A 31 5.19 1.07 -8.68
CA LEU A 31 6.25 1.43 -7.73
C LEU A 31 6.75 0.20 -6.96
N PRO A 32 8.03 0.18 -6.58
CA PRO A 32 8.57 -0.89 -5.72
C PRO A 32 8.03 -0.76 -4.29
N THR A 33 8.12 -1.85 -3.51
CA THR A 33 8.02 -1.81 -2.06
C THR A 33 9.01 -2.80 -1.44
N ASP A 34 9.08 -2.82 -0.11
CA ASP A 34 9.85 -3.81 0.66
C ASP A 34 9.31 -5.25 0.55
N THR A 35 8.10 -5.44 -0.03
CA THR A 35 7.45 -6.75 -0.21
C THR A 35 7.41 -7.18 -1.67
N VAL A 36 6.55 -6.57 -2.46
CA VAL A 36 6.31 -6.81 -3.90
C VAL A 36 6.15 -5.47 -4.61
N TYR A 37 6.25 -5.43 -5.92
CA TYR A 37 5.87 -4.24 -6.68
C TYR A 37 4.38 -3.95 -6.51
N GLY A 38 4.04 -2.67 -6.42
CA GLY A 38 2.68 -2.17 -6.33
C GLY A 38 2.28 -1.37 -7.55
N ILE A 39 0.98 -1.30 -7.81
CA ILE A 39 0.35 -0.34 -8.71
C ILE A 39 -0.54 0.55 -7.87
N GLY A 40 -0.49 1.86 -8.06
CA GLY A 40 -1.18 2.79 -7.18
C GLY A 40 -1.50 4.14 -7.80
N VAL A 41 -2.31 4.87 -7.05
CA VAL A 41 -2.83 6.22 -7.33
C VAL A 41 -2.97 6.98 -6.02
N ARG A 42 -3.23 8.29 -6.06
CA ARG A 42 -3.62 9.03 -4.84
C ARG A 42 -4.92 8.46 -4.26
N ALA A 43 -4.97 8.33 -2.93
CA ALA A 43 -6.14 7.79 -2.23
C ALA A 43 -7.37 8.72 -2.28
N ASP A 44 -7.16 10.03 -2.41
CA ASP A 44 -8.20 11.06 -2.48
C ASP A 44 -8.71 11.35 -3.90
N ASN A 45 -8.23 10.63 -4.91
CA ASN A 45 -8.73 10.76 -6.28
C ASN A 45 -9.65 9.58 -6.63
N HIS A 46 -10.95 9.76 -6.46
CA HIS A 46 -11.97 8.73 -6.64
C HIS A 46 -11.96 8.10 -8.04
N ASP A 47 -11.78 8.90 -9.10
CA ASP A 47 -11.73 8.41 -10.49
C ASP A 47 -10.50 7.53 -10.70
N SER A 48 -9.35 7.92 -10.14
CA SER A 48 -8.12 7.16 -10.23
C SER A 48 -8.20 5.85 -9.44
N VAL A 49 -8.84 5.85 -8.27
CA VAL A 49 -9.08 4.60 -7.49
C VAL A 49 -9.97 3.64 -8.29
N ARG A 50 -11.03 4.13 -8.93
CA ARG A 50 -11.85 3.30 -9.84
C ARG A 50 -11.03 2.75 -11.02
N ALA A 51 -10.16 3.58 -11.61
CA ALA A 51 -9.25 3.14 -12.68
C ALA A 51 -8.26 2.07 -12.19
N LEU A 52 -7.72 2.21 -10.97
CA LEU A 52 -6.87 1.20 -10.34
C LEU A 52 -7.58 -0.14 -10.17
N LEU A 53 -8.80 -0.14 -9.64
CA LEU A 53 -9.60 -1.36 -9.49
C LEU A 53 -9.92 -2.01 -10.83
N ALA A 54 -10.27 -1.21 -11.84
CA ALA A 54 -10.52 -1.71 -13.20
C ALA A 54 -9.27 -2.33 -13.84
N ALA A 55 -8.09 -1.68 -13.71
CA ALA A 55 -6.82 -2.20 -14.22
C ALA A 55 -6.44 -3.55 -13.60
N LYS A 56 -6.84 -3.79 -12.35
CA LYS A 56 -6.65 -5.06 -11.63
C LYS A 56 -7.66 -6.15 -12.00
N GLY A 57 -8.73 -5.81 -12.73
CA GLY A 57 -9.89 -6.69 -12.88
C GLY A 57 -10.61 -6.95 -11.56
N ARG A 58 -10.62 -5.97 -10.66
CA ARG A 58 -11.30 -5.99 -9.36
C ARG A 58 -12.57 -5.15 -9.40
N ASN A 59 -13.49 -5.48 -8.51
CA ASN A 59 -14.65 -4.65 -8.19
C ASN A 59 -14.42 -3.95 -6.82
N GLU A 60 -15.37 -3.15 -6.42
CA GLU A 60 -15.36 -2.37 -5.16
C GLU A 60 -15.37 -3.22 -3.87
N THR A 61 -15.59 -4.53 -3.96
CA THR A 61 -15.62 -5.43 -2.79
C THR A 61 -14.23 -5.79 -2.26
N MET A 62 -13.17 -5.38 -2.97
CA MET A 62 -11.79 -5.62 -2.56
C MET A 62 -11.01 -4.29 -2.50
N PRO A 63 -11.28 -3.44 -1.50
CA PRO A 63 -10.65 -2.12 -1.37
C PRO A 63 -9.13 -2.25 -1.29
N PRO A 64 -8.39 -1.33 -1.94
CA PRO A 64 -6.93 -1.31 -1.87
C PRO A 64 -6.48 -0.78 -0.51
N PRO A 65 -5.38 -1.29 0.05
CA PRO A 65 -4.72 -0.65 1.17
C PRO A 65 -4.13 0.70 0.75
N VAL A 66 -3.93 1.58 1.76
CA VAL A 66 -3.32 2.89 1.58
C VAL A 66 -1.92 2.89 2.17
N LEU A 67 -0.93 3.29 1.35
CA LEU A 67 0.43 3.52 1.79
C LEU A 67 0.58 4.94 2.32
N LEU A 68 1.28 5.05 3.45
CA LEU A 68 1.56 6.28 4.20
C LEU A 68 3.06 6.55 4.26
N ALA A 69 3.44 7.81 4.30
CA ALA A 69 4.83 8.23 4.49
C ALA A 69 5.27 8.21 5.95
N SER A 70 4.33 8.32 6.90
CA SER A 70 4.62 8.37 8.32
C SER A 70 3.48 7.82 9.17
N VAL A 71 3.79 7.53 10.45
CA VAL A 71 2.78 7.06 11.42
C VAL A 71 1.78 8.17 11.76
N GLU A 72 2.20 9.44 11.73
CA GLU A 72 1.32 10.60 12.00
C GLU A 72 0.15 10.64 11.02
N GLN A 73 0.39 10.31 9.75
CA GLN A 73 -0.69 10.22 8.76
C GLN A 73 -1.74 9.17 9.13
N ALA A 74 -1.35 8.08 9.82
CA ALA A 74 -2.33 7.09 10.27
C ALA A 74 -3.31 7.68 11.30
N TYR A 75 -2.84 8.56 12.19
CA TYR A 75 -3.71 9.26 13.14
C TYR A 75 -4.65 10.26 12.45
N GLU A 76 -4.21 10.87 11.35
CA GLU A 76 -5.04 11.83 10.61
C GLU A 76 -6.20 11.15 9.87
N VAL A 77 -5.94 9.95 9.30
CA VAL A 77 -6.89 9.24 8.43
C VAL A 77 -7.72 8.18 9.15
N SER A 78 -7.51 7.99 10.44
CA SER A 78 -8.27 7.03 11.26
C SER A 78 -8.92 7.70 12.47
N THR A 79 -9.92 7.02 13.05
CA THR A 79 -10.49 7.39 14.35
C THR A 79 -10.23 6.26 15.34
N ASP A 80 -10.09 6.62 16.62
CA ASP A 80 -10.08 5.67 17.74
C ASP A 80 -9.12 4.48 17.53
N LEU A 81 -7.84 4.77 17.17
CA LEU A 81 -6.82 3.74 17.06
C LEU A 81 -6.74 2.92 18.34
N SER A 82 -7.02 1.63 18.22
CA SER A 82 -6.92 0.71 19.35
C SER A 82 -5.47 0.60 19.86
N THR A 83 -5.31 0.26 21.14
CA THR A 83 -3.97 0.01 21.70
C THR A 83 -3.20 -1.04 20.91
N ASP A 84 -3.87 -2.06 20.39
CA ASP A 84 -3.27 -3.10 19.57
C ASP A 84 -2.80 -2.56 18.22
N ALA A 85 -3.59 -1.72 17.56
CA ALA A 85 -3.18 -1.08 16.31
C ALA A 85 -1.93 -0.23 16.52
N ILE A 86 -1.90 0.58 17.59
CA ILE A 86 -0.74 1.43 17.92
C ILE A 86 0.52 0.57 18.15
N ARG A 87 0.43 -0.45 19.03
CA ARG A 87 1.55 -1.36 19.33
C ARG A 87 2.09 -2.05 18.07
N LEU A 88 1.20 -2.50 17.19
CA LEU A 88 1.58 -3.15 15.95
C LEU A 88 2.27 -2.18 14.99
N MET A 89 1.75 -0.97 14.81
CA MET A 89 2.37 0.07 13.99
C MET A 89 3.76 0.45 14.53
N GLU A 90 3.89 0.71 15.83
CA GLU A 90 5.18 1.04 16.46
C GLU A 90 6.23 -0.08 16.34
N SER A 91 5.79 -1.34 16.33
CA SER A 91 6.70 -2.49 16.28
C SER A 91 7.12 -2.90 14.87
N PHE A 92 6.24 -2.69 13.87
CA PHE A 92 6.41 -3.27 12.53
C PHE A 92 6.45 -2.24 11.40
N TRP A 93 6.26 -0.94 11.68
CA TRP A 93 6.41 0.12 10.70
C TRP A 93 7.68 0.94 10.92
N PRO A 94 8.35 1.34 9.83
CA PRO A 94 8.07 0.98 8.43
C PRO A 94 8.32 -0.50 8.17
N GLY A 95 7.41 -1.15 7.39
CA GLY A 95 7.56 -2.58 7.11
C GLY A 95 6.36 -3.27 6.47
N ALA A 96 6.45 -4.60 6.50
CA ALA A 96 5.55 -5.50 5.79
C ALA A 96 4.27 -5.85 6.60
N LEU A 97 3.75 -4.92 7.39
CA LEU A 97 2.48 -5.09 8.11
C LEU A 97 1.44 -4.10 7.59
N THR A 98 0.26 -4.61 7.25
CA THR A 98 -0.95 -3.83 6.94
C THR A 98 -1.91 -3.95 8.12
N VAL A 99 -2.34 -2.81 8.67
CA VAL A 99 -3.27 -2.73 9.82
C VAL A 99 -4.59 -2.13 9.33
N ILE A 100 -5.71 -2.83 9.54
CA ILE A 100 -7.03 -2.30 9.25
C ILE A 100 -7.56 -1.62 10.51
N VAL A 101 -8.02 -0.38 10.35
CA VAL A 101 -8.52 0.48 11.43
C VAL A 101 -9.82 1.16 11.02
N GLN A 102 -10.53 1.77 11.96
CA GLN A 102 -11.67 2.61 11.66
C GLN A 102 -11.22 3.85 10.90
N ALA A 103 -11.82 4.09 9.73
CA ALA A 103 -11.51 5.25 8.92
C ALA A 103 -12.10 6.53 9.57
N ASN A 104 -11.38 7.63 9.44
CA ASN A 104 -11.90 8.93 9.82
C ASN A 104 -12.95 9.38 8.79
N PRO A 105 -14.23 9.53 9.16
CA PRO A 105 -15.29 9.87 8.22
C PRO A 105 -15.16 11.26 7.59
N SER A 106 -14.28 12.11 8.12
CA SER A 106 -13.96 13.42 7.52
C SER A 106 -12.95 13.33 6.36
N VAL A 107 -12.32 12.16 6.18
CA VAL A 107 -11.40 11.92 5.05
C VAL A 107 -12.22 11.46 3.86
N ASP A 108 -12.21 12.25 2.79
CA ASP A 108 -12.98 12.00 1.56
C ASP A 108 -12.25 11.01 0.64
N TRP A 109 -12.23 9.73 1.03
CA TRP A 109 -11.68 8.64 0.24
C TRP A 109 -12.75 7.65 -0.19
N ASP A 110 -12.90 7.46 -1.51
CA ASP A 110 -13.74 6.40 -2.09
C ASP A 110 -12.85 5.22 -2.52
N LEU A 111 -12.57 4.33 -1.57
CA LEU A 111 -11.76 3.12 -1.78
C LEU A 111 -12.61 1.89 -2.15
N GLY A 112 -13.92 2.05 -2.32
CA GLY A 112 -14.88 0.97 -2.52
C GLY A 112 -15.59 0.54 -1.24
N GLN A 113 -16.04 -0.71 -1.16
CA GLN A 113 -16.83 -1.23 -0.03
C GLN A 113 -15.95 -1.51 1.19
N THR A 114 -15.56 -0.48 1.91
CA THR A 114 -14.66 -0.57 3.08
C THR A 114 -15.38 -0.87 4.39
N GLY A 115 -16.71 -0.70 4.45
CA GLY A 115 -17.48 -0.84 5.69
C GLY A 115 -17.10 0.17 6.78
N GLY A 116 -16.53 1.33 6.42
CA GLY A 116 -16.07 2.36 7.36
C GLY A 116 -14.66 2.13 7.90
N THR A 117 -13.91 1.18 7.32
CA THR A 117 -12.52 0.88 7.70
C THR A 117 -11.54 1.31 6.63
N VAL A 118 -10.26 1.36 6.99
CA VAL A 118 -9.15 1.57 6.05
C VAL A 118 -7.99 0.66 6.39
N ALA A 119 -7.37 0.06 5.38
CA ALA A 119 -6.17 -0.74 5.51
C ALA A 119 -4.95 0.16 5.29
N LEU A 120 -4.11 0.34 6.30
CA LEU A 120 -2.98 1.25 6.30
C LEU A 120 -1.65 0.49 6.35
N ARG A 121 -0.63 1.02 5.68
CA ARG A 121 0.74 0.50 5.76
C ARG A 121 1.75 1.61 5.54
N MET A 122 2.85 1.62 6.32
CA MET A 122 4.04 2.39 6.05
C MET A 122 5.13 1.46 5.50
N PRO A 123 5.50 1.52 4.20
CA PRO A 123 6.46 0.58 3.61
C PRO A 123 7.89 0.88 4.04
N ALA A 124 8.73 -0.15 4.23
CA ALA A 124 10.17 0.00 4.51
C ALA A 124 10.96 0.21 3.21
N HIS A 125 10.66 1.28 2.48
CA HIS A 125 11.31 1.63 1.23
C HIS A 125 11.50 3.16 1.14
N GLU A 126 12.73 3.62 1.35
CA GLU A 126 13.05 5.03 1.51
C GLU A 126 12.55 5.90 0.34
N ALA A 127 12.88 5.53 -0.90
CA ALA A 127 12.44 6.28 -2.08
C ALA A 127 10.89 6.34 -2.21
N VAL A 128 10.17 5.30 -1.77
CA VAL A 128 8.70 5.31 -1.77
C VAL A 128 8.16 6.20 -0.66
N CYS A 129 8.76 6.20 0.53
CA CYS A 129 8.37 7.11 1.60
C CYS A 129 8.60 8.57 1.22
N GLU A 130 9.71 8.88 0.51
CA GLU A 130 9.98 10.20 -0.03
C GLU A 130 8.90 10.61 -1.06
N LEU A 131 8.55 9.72 -1.99
CA LEU A 131 7.47 9.94 -2.95
C LEU A 131 6.13 10.19 -2.24
N LEU A 132 5.75 9.34 -1.28
CA LEU A 132 4.52 9.50 -0.49
C LEU A 132 4.50 10.81 0.29
N SER A 133 5.67 11.28 0.79
CA SER A 133 5.79 12.58 1.45
C SER A 133 5.50 13.74 0.50
N SER A 134 5.79 13.59 -0.79
CA SER A 134 5.57 14.64 -1.81
C SER A 134 4.16 14.66 -2.36
N VAL A 135 3.49 13.48 -2.49
CA VAL A 135 2.18 13.36 -3.15
C VAL A 135 1.01 13.09 -2.20
N GLY A 136 1.30 12.74 -0.94
CA GLY A 136 0.32 12.29 0.04
C GLY A 136 0.03 10.79 -0.01
N PRO A 137 -0.96 10.31 0.77
CA PRO A 137 -1.36 8.92 0.84
C PRO A 137 -1.77 8.34 -0.50
N MET A 138 -1.33 7.11 -0.81
CA MET A 138 -1.64 6.43 -2.06
C MET A 138 -2.39 5.12 -1.82
N ALA A 139 -3.48 4.91 -2.55
CA ALA A 139 -4.13 3.60 -2.68
C ALA A 139 -3.26 2.72 -3.57
N VAL A 140 -2.68 1.65 -3.00
CA VAL A 140 -1.71 0.79 -3.69
C VAL A 140 -2.06 -0.67 -3.47
N THR A 141 -2.06 -1.44 -4.55
CA THR A 141 -2.23 -2.90 -4.49
C THR A 141 -1.07 -3.58 -5.21
N SER A 142 -0.85 -4.88 -4.97
CA SER A 142 0.21 -5.63 -5.65
C SER A 142 0.14 -5.50 -7.19
N ALA A 143 1.27 -5.34 -7.86
CA ALA A 143 1.35 -5.19 -9.30
C ALA A 143 1.23 -6.55 -10.01
N ASN A 144 -0.01 -7.03 -10.14
CA ASN A 144 -0.41 -8.24 -10.86
C ASN A 144 -1.89 -8.14 -11.26
N LEU A 145 -2.33 -8.90 -12.24
CA LEU A 145 -3.76 -9.15 -12.45
C LEU A 145 -4.31 -10.05 -11.34
N THR A 146 -5.57 -9.91 -11.00
CA THR A 146 -6.21 -10.73 -9.95
C THR A 146 -6.03 -12.22 -10.22
N GLY A 147 -5.56 -12.96 -9.21
CA GLY A 147 -5.28 -14.39 -9.32
C GLY A 147 -3.91 -14.76 -9.90
N GLN A 148 -3.13 -13.78 -10.37
CA GLN A 148 -1.77 -14.01 -10.83
C GLN A 148 -0.75 -13.72 -9.71
N PRO A 149 0.48 -14.24 -9.78
CA PRO A 149 1.55 -13.91 -8.83
C PRO A 149 1.85 -12.40 -8.84
N PRO A 150 2.16 -11.79 -7.69
CA PRO A 150 2.59 -10.38 -7.64
C PRO A 150 3.98 -10.21 -8.28
N ALA A 151 4.17 -9.10 -8.98
CA ALA A 151 5.46 -8.75 -9.57
C ALA A 151 6.53 -8.52 -8.49
N THR A 152 7.72 -9.01 -8.72
CA THR A 152 8.90 -8.84 -7.85
C THR A 152 9.97 -7.93 -8.47
N ASN A 153 9.76 -7.50 -9.70
CA ASN A 153 10.60 -6.55 -10.44
C ASN A 153 9.75 -5.75 -11.44
N VAL A 154 10.33 -4.70 -12.01
CA VAL A 154 9.63 -3.78 -12.91
C VAL A 154 9.20 -4.47 -14.22
N GLU A 155 9.98 -5.41 -14.74
CA GLU A 155 9.65 -6.10 -15.99
C GLU A 155 8.44 -7.02 -15.85
N GLU A 156 8.32 -7.73 -14.73
CA GLU A 156 7.12 -8.51 -14.42
C GLU A 156 5.88 -7.62 -14.31
N ALA A 157 6.01 -6.46 -13.65
CA ALA A 157 4.91 -5.49 -13.54
C ALA A 157 4.51 -4.94 -14.91
N ARG A 158 5.47 -4.61 -15.77
CA ARG A 158 5.20 -4.20 -17.16
C ARG A 158 4.49 -5.29 -17.95
N GLY A 159 4.85 -6.56 -17.73
CA GLY A 159 4.16 -7.69 -18.35
C GLY A 159 2.65 -7.72 -18.08
N TYR A 160 2.22 -7.22 -16.92
CA TYR A 160 0.80 -7.12 -16.58
C TYR A 160 0.12 -5.84 -17.09
N PHE A 161 0.83 -4.70 -17.12
CA PHE A 161 0.22 -3.37 -17.25
C PHE A 161 0.70 -2.55 -18.44
N SER A 162 1.50 -3.12 -19.34
CA SER A 162 1.89 -2.45 -20.59
C SER A 162 0.66 -1.99 -21.38
N GLY A 163 0.68 -0.73 -21.81
CA GLY A 163 -0.45 -0.07 -22.47
C GLY A 163 -1.53 0.45 -21.54
N THR A 164 -1.47 0.16 -20.23
CA THR A 164 -2.37 0.70 -19.21
C THR A 164 -1.67 1.68 -18.28
N VAL A 165 -0.39 1.44 -18.00
CA VAL A 165 0.47 2.28 -17.14
C VAL A 165 1.59 2.86 -17.98
N ASP A 166 1.80 4.17 -17.86
CA ASP A 166 2.87 4.88 -18.57
C ASP A 166 4.08 5.21 -17.68
N CYS A 167 3.97 5.04 -16.36
CA CYS A 167 5.03 5.39 -15.42
C CYS A 167 5.35 4.22 -14.48
N TYR A 168 6.60 3.77 -14.53
CA TYR A 168 7.13 2.67 -13.73
C TYR A 168 8.36 3.16 -12.96
N VAL A 169 8.40 2.89 -11.66
CA VAL A 169 9.55 3.18 -10.80
C VAL A 169 10.31 1.89 -10.56
N ASP A 170 11.60 1.88 -10.87
CA ASP A 170 12.49 0.71 -10.74
C ASP A 170 13.47 0.90 -9.57
N SER A 171 13.43 0.00 -8.59
CA SER A 171 14.45 -0.13 -7.54
C SER A 171 15.20 -1.46 -7.61
N GLY A 172 15.10 -2.16 -8.74
CA GLY A 172 15.56 -3.54 -8.86
C GLY A 172 14.57 -4.57 -8.27
N PRO A 173 14.97 -5.84 -8.18
CA PRO A 173 14.13 -6.90 -7.63
C PRO A 173 13.82 -6.70 -6.14
N THR A 174 12.59 -7.04 -5.72
CA THR A 174 12.23 -7.03 -4.30
C THR A 174 12.98 -8.12 -3.52
N LYS A 175 13.30 -7.85 -2.26
CA LYS A 175 14.12 -8.77 -1.45
C LYS A 175 13.38 -10.05 -1.04
N SER A 176 12.09 -9.95 -0.72
CA SER A 176 11.35 -11.07 -0.15
C SER A 176 10.35 -11.71 -1.11
N GLY A 177 9.70 -10.92 -1.97
CA GLY A 177 8.60 -11.39 -2.82
C GLY A 177 7.35 -11.84 -2.06
N VAL A 178 7.33 -11.71 -0.72
CA VAL A 178 6.22 -12.10 0.14
C VAL A 178 5.36 -10.88 0.45
N PRO A 179 4.04 -10.93 0.20
CA PRO A 179 3.13 -9.83 0.53
C PRO A 179 3.10 -9.50 2.03
N SER A 180 2.56 -8.32 2.38
CA SER A 180 2.38 -7.91 3.78
C SER A 180 1.44 -8.83 4.54
N THR A 181 1.67 -9.02 5.83
CA THR A 181 0.70 -9.57 6.77
C THR A 181 -0.43 -8.55 6.97
N ILE A 182 -1.68 -9.00 7.08
CA ILE A 182 -2.86 -8.13 7.27
C ILE A 182 -3.54 -8.49 8.59
N ILE A 183 -3.67 -7.50 9.46
CA ILE A 183 -4.35 -7.60 10.76
C ILE A 183 -5.52 -6.61 10.79
N ASP A 184 -6.70 -7.09 11.17
CA ASP A 184 -7.87 -6.27 11.46
C ASP A 184 -7.84 -5.87 12.95
N CYS A 185 -7.76 -4.57 13.20
CA CYS A 185 -7.85 -3.94 14.52
C CYS A 185 -9.06 -3.00 14.63
N ALA A 186 -9.96 -3.01 13.63
CA ALA A 186 -11.13 -2.13 13.58
C ALA A 186 -12.34 -2.71 14.34
N HIS A 187 -12.39 -4.02 14.60
CA HIS A 187 -13.59 -4.72 15.08
C HIS A 187 -13.36 -5.46 16.41
N GLY A 188 -12.74 -4.82 17.39
CA GLY A 188 -12.42 -5.41 18.69
C GLY A 188 -11.01 -5.97 18.74
N ASP A 189 -10.83 -7.18 19.30
CA ASP A 189 -9.52 -7.84 19.40
C ASP A 189 -8.90 -8.07 18.03
N ALA A 190 -7.58 -7.92 17.94
CA ALA A 190 -6.85 -8.07 16.67
C ALA A 190 -7.10 -9.45 16.03
N THR A 191 -7.37 -9.44 14.74
CA THR A 191 -7.69 -10.65 13.96
C THR A 191 -6.80 -10.72 12.71
N LEU A 192 -6.08 -11.84 12.53
CA LEU A 192 -5.29 -12.10 11.33
C LEU A 192 -6.20 -12.41 10.14
N LEU A 193 -6.12 -11.61 9.08
CA LEU A 193 -6.83 -11.85 7.82
C LEU A 193 -5.94 -12.51 6.76
N ARG A 194 -4.64 -12.24 6.79
CA ARG A 194 -3.66 -12.85 5.89
C ARG A 194 -2.30 -12.92 6.55
N GLU A 195 -1.72 -14.09 6.65
CA GLU A 195 -0.31 -14.24 6.98
C GLU A 195 0.55 -13.91 5.74
N GLY A 196 1.59 -13.15 5.95
CA GLY A 196 2.53 -12.68 4.93
C GLY A 196 3.95 -12.71 5.46
N ALA A 197 4.69 -11.61 5.29
CA ALA A 197 6.08 -11.51 5.71
C ALA A 197 6.28 -11.65 7.25
N TRP A 198 5.28 -11.28 8.05
CA TRP A 198 5.27 -11.49 9.50
C TRP A 198 4.42 -12.69 9.85
N ALA A 199 5.00 -13.65 10.57
CA ALA A 199 4.27 -14.82 11.05
C ALA A 199 3.33 -14.46 12.21
N LEU A 200 2.25 -15.23 12.36
CA LEU A 200 1.27 -15.05 13.44
C LEU A 200 1.92 -14.99 14.83
N LYS A 201 2.97 -15.80 15.08
CA LYS A 201 3.72 -15.81 16.35
C LYS A 201 4.39 -14.47 16.67
N ASP A 202 4.87 -13.74 15.65
CA ASP A 202 5.55 -12.45 15.83
C ASP A 202 4.54 -11.40 16.23
N ILE A 203 3.36 -11.42 15.59
CA ILE A 203 2.20 -10.57 15.92
C ILE A 203 1.73 -10.85 17.35
N ALA A 204 1.54 -12.14 17.71
CA ALA A 204 1.10 -12.55 19.05
C ALA A 204 2.08 -12.08 20.14
N THR A 205 3.38 -12.08 19.84
CA THR A 205 4.42 -11.62 20.79
C THR A 205 4.24 -10.13 21.11
N VAL A 206 3.96 -9.29 20.13
CA VAL A 206 3.74 -7.85 20.33
C VAL A 206 2.42 -7.59 21.05
N LEU A 207 1.37 -8.32 20.70
CA LEU A 207 0.05 -8.17 21.32
C LEU A 207 0.01 -8.69 22.77
N GLY A 208 0.82 -9.70 23.10
CA GLY A 208 0.78 -10.40 24.38
C GLY A 208 -0.34 -11.44 24.48
N TYR A 209 -1.03 -11.72 23.37
CA TYR A 209 -2.06 -12.75 23.26
C TYR A 209 -2.13 -13.29 21.81
N GLN A 210 -2.80 -14.43 21.61
CA GLN A 210 -3.01 -15.02 20.29
C GLN A 210 -4.17 -14.32 19.58
N PRO A 211 -3.93 -13.58 18.47
CA PRO A 211 -5.03 -12.96 17.72
C PRO A 211 -5.92 -14.00 17.06
N GLY A 212 -7.18 -13.64 16.82
CA GLY A 212 -8.10 -14.43 16.02
C GLY A 212 -7.60 -14.64 14.58
N THR A 213 -8.17 -15.58 13.84
CA THR A 213 -7.90 -15.82 12.41
C THR A 213 -9.23 -15.92 11.66
N ARG A 214 -9.29 -15.35 10.44
CA ARG A 214 -10.43 -15.45 9.51
C ARG A 214 -10.01 -16.03 8.18
#